data_6d9732e73857af01e26ced5d8800d5c9
#
_entry.id   6d9732e73857af01e26ced5d8800d5c9
#
_cell.length_a   1.000
_cell.length_b   1.000
_cell.length_c   1.000
_cell.angle_alpha   90.00
_cell.angle_beta   90.00
_cell.angle_gamma   90.00
#
_symmetry.space_group_name_H-M   'P 1'
#
loop_
_entity.id
_entity.type
_entity.pdbx_description
1 polymer ?
#
loop_
_entity_poly.entity_id
_entity_poly.type
_entity_poly.pdbx_seq_one_letter_code
_entity_poly.pdbx_strand_id
1 'polypeptide(L)'
;MLNRTDVLWFPMRVSYSSAPRLVRLKGLLDNHTDVLDTYIAMQYKRVGDKMKFFPVINNLIFVRTTFDSLSDIKKEGPFAPLRYIMHPVMERDGWVHSEALYVPETLMNDFIRVTAEANEKVIYMDNIEYACKPGQKVQITEGAFAGVKGVIKRIQGNVCVVIPIENTIAAAITGLPRKHLRYLGD
;
A
#
# COMPACT_ATOMS: atom_id res chain seq x y z
N MET A 1 9.65 -16.50 -3.17
CA MET A 1 10.36 -16.26 -4.47
C MET A 1 9.37 -15.65 -5.43
N LEU A 2 9.70 -14.51 -6.00
CA LEU A 2 8.88 -13.79 -6.98
C LEU A 2 8.81 -14.60 -8.28
N ASN A 3 7.60 -15.00 -8.70
CA ASN A 3 7.39 -15.53 -10.04
C ASN A 3 7.18 -14.35 -11.00
N ARG A 4 8.06 -14.23 -12.00
CA ARG A 4 8.15 -13.05 -12.87
C ARG A 4 6.96 -12.87 -13.81
N THR A 5 6.22 -13.93 -14.08
CA THR A 5 5.04 -13.96 -14.96
C THR A 5 3.72 -13.85 -14.22
N ASP A 6 3.72 -13.92 -12.89
CA ASP A 6 2.51 -13.74 -12.10
C ASP A 6 2.07 -12.28 -12.10
N VAL A 7 0.76 -12.07 -12.20
CA VAL A 7 0.17 -10.73 -12.04
C VAL A 7 0.11 -10.40 -10.55
N LEU A 8 0.87 -9.37 -10.16
CA LEU A 8 1.03 -8.95 -8.78
C LEU A 8 0.91 -7.43 -8.67
N TRP A 9 0.70 -6.94 -7.46
CA TRP A 9 0.80 -5.54 -7.14
C TRP A 9 2.22 -5.16 -6.73
N PHE A 10 2.86 -4.27 -7.48
CA PHE A 10 4.19 -3.75 -7.18
C PHE A 10 4.09 -2.33 -6.62
N PRO A 11 4.48 -2.09 -5.35
CA PRO A 11 4.68 -0.74 -4.85
C PRO A 11 5.94 -0.15 -5.48
N MET A 12 5.78 0.99 -6.15
CA MET A 12 6.86 1.66 -6.86
C MET A 12 7.12 3.04 -6.27
N ARG A 13 8.37 3.34 -5.99
CA ARG A 13 8.80 4.72 -5.73
C ARG A 13 9.01 5.44 -7.06
N VAL A 14 8.73 6.74 -7.04
CA VAL A 14 9.06 7.62 -8.17
C VAL A 14 10.21 8.53 -7.75
N SER A 15 11.18 8.75 -8.64
CA SER A 15 12.40 9.52 -8.36
C SER A 15 12.17 11.01 -8.08
N TYR A 16 10.93 11.46 -8.06
CA TYR A 16 10.53 12.82 -7.69
C TYR A 16 9.38 12.80 -6.67
N SER A 17 9.26 13.88 -5.89
CA SER A 17 8.16 14.05 -4.93
C SER A 17 7.27 15.21 -5.38
N SER A 18 6.28 14.90 -6.23
CA SER A 18 5.35 15.89 -6.80
C SER A 18 3.99 15.25 -7.06
N ALA A 19 2.97 15.66 -6.32
CA ALA A 19 1.61 15.15 -6.45
C ALA A 19 1.05 15.29 -7.89
N PRO A 20 1.14 16.44 -8.57
CA PRO A 20 0.63 16.57 -9.94
C PRO A 20 1.35 15.64 -10.93
N ARG A 21 2.67 15.50 -10.80
CA ARG A 21 3.45 14.60 -11.66
C ARG A 21 3.13 13.13 -11.39
N LEU A 22 2.91 12.77 -10.12
CA LEU A 22 2.52 11.41 -9.75
C LEU A 22 1.15 11.04 -10.33
N VAL A 23 0.17 11.95 -10.24
CA VAL A 23 -1.18 11.76 -10.81
C VAL A 23 -1.11 11.64 -12.33
N ARG A 24 -0.27 12.46 -12.99
CA ARG A 24 -0.04 12.36 -14.44
C ARG A 24 0.58 11.02 -14.82
N LEU A 25 1.58 10.55 -14.06
CA LEU A 25 2.22 9.25 -14.27
C LEU A 25 1.21 8.11 -14.13
N LYS A 26 0.33 8.18 -13.13
CA LYS A 26 -0.78 7.23 -12.99
C LYS A 26 -1.62 7.17 -14.26
N GLY A 27 -2.06 8.32 -14.79
CA GLY A 27 -2.86 8.36 -16.01
C GLY A 27 -2.15 7.76 -17.23
N LEU A 28 -0.82 7.87 -17.32
CA LEU A 28 -0.05 7.23 -18.40
C LEU A 28 -0.01 5.70 -18.20
N LEU A 29 0.19 5.24 -16.97
CA LEU A 29 0.19 3.81 -16.64
C LEU A 29 -1.20 3.17 -16.84
N ASP A 30 -2.27 3.87 -16.47
CA ASP A 30 -3.66 3.39 -16.65
C ASP A 30 -4.01 3.16 -18.14
N ASN A 31 -3.32 3.83 -19.05
CA ASN A 31 -3.51 3.68 -20.50
C ASN A 31 -2.49 2.71 -21.14
N HIS A 32 -1.58 2.12 -20.36
CA HIS A 32 -0.60 1.19 -20.89
C HIS A 32 -1.19 -0.22 -20.99
N THR A 33 -1.01 -0.88 -22.13
CA THR A 33 -1.62 -2.19 -22.45
C THR A 33 -1.23 -3.31 -21.49
N ASP A 34 -0.01 -3.26 -20.95
CA ASP A 34 0.53 -4.28 -20.05
C ASP A 34 0.30 -3.98 -18.56
N VAL A 35 -0.41 -2.90 -18.25
CA VAL A 35 -0.83 -2.54 -16.89
C VAL A 35 -2.30 -2.87 -16.72
N LEU A 36 -2.61 -3.69 -15.71
CA LEU A 36 -3.97 -4.11 -15.43
C LEU A 36 -4.71 -3.12 -14.51
N ASP A 37 -3.97 -2.51 -13.58
CA ASP A 37 -4.54 -1.54 -12.65
C ASP A 37 -3.42 -0.71 -12.00
N THR A 38 -3.77 0.47 -11.47
CA THR A 38 -2.86 1.29 -10.66
C THR A 38 -3.59 1.90 -9.48
N TYR A 39 -2.86 2.12 -8.38
CA TYR A 39 -3.43 2.73 -7.20
C TYR A 39 -2.49 3.75 -6.54
N ILE A 40 -3.05 4.86 -6.11
CA ILE A 40 -2.42 5.87 -5.24
C ILE A 40 -3.36 6.08 -4.06
N ALA A 41 -2.87 5.88 -2.83
CA ALA A 41 -3.64 6.24 -1.65
C ALA A 41 -3.78 7.76 -1.58
N MET A 42 -5.02 8.24 -1.49
CA MET A 42 -5.37 9.65 -1.52
C MET A 42 -6.00 10.08 -0.20
N GLN A 43 -5.85 11.34 0.17
CA GLN A 43 -6.48 11.92 1.35
C GLN A 43 -6.95 13.35 1.09
N TYR A 44 -7.98 13.76 1.81
CA TYR A 44 -8.38 15.16 1.85
C TYR A 44 -7.47 15.96 2.78
N LYS A 45 -7.00 17.11 2.29
CA LYS A 45 -6.27 18.12 3.10
C LYS A 45 -6.92 19.48 2.92
N ARG A 46 -7.01 20.23 4.01
CA ARG A 46 -7.46 21.63 3.96
C ARG A 46 -6.34 22.50 3.40
N VAL A 47 -6.66 23.27 2.35
CA VAL A 47 -5.76 24.27 1.75
C VAL A 47 -6.52 25.60 1.68
N GLY A 48 -6.25 26.50 2.63
CA GLY A 48 -7.08 27.69 2.89
C GLY A 48 -8.48 27.25 3.29
N ASP A 49 -9.50 27.77 2.62
CA ASP A 49 -10.92 27.47 2.90
C ASP A 49 -11.45 26.27 2.10
N LYS A 50 -10.62 25.60 1.32
CA LYS A 50 -11.05 24.49 0.44
C LYS A 50 -10.42 23.17 0.87
N MET A 51 -11.23 22.09 0.85
CA MET A 51 -10.72 20.72 0.93
C MET A 51 -10.22 20.30 -0.44
N LYS A 52 -8.97 19.83 -0.50
CA LYS A 52 -8.35 19.30 -1.71
C LYS A 52 -7.90 17.87 -1.51
N PHE A 53 -7.88 17.11 -2.59
CA PHE A 53 -7.53 15.70 -2.61
C PHE A 53 -6.08 15.54 -3.05
N PHE A 54 -5.24 14.92 -2.22
CA PHE A 54 -3.82 14.76 -2.45
C PHE A 54 -3.36 13.32 -2.22
N PRO A 55 -2.33 12.85 -2.92
CA PRO A 55 -1.64 11.63 -2.55
C PRO A 55 -1.16 11.69 -1.10
N VAL A 56 -1.32 10.58 -0.38
CA VAL A 56 -0.79 10.43 0.99
C VAL A 56 0.73 10.54 0.96
N ILE A 57 1.36 9.88 -0.02
CA ILE A 57 2.79 9.91 -0.28
C ILE A 57 3.01 10.35 -1.74
N ASN A 58 3.70 11.48 -1.95
CA ASN A 58 3.84 12.14 -3.26
C ASN A 58 4.76 11.40 -4.25
N ASN A 59 5.34 10.27 -3.87
CA ASN A 59 6.24 9.49 -4.71
C ASN A 59 5.99 7.97 -4.61
N LEU A 60 4.78 7.57 -4.26
CA LEU A 60 4.38 6.16 -4.14
C LEU A 60 3.18 5.87 -5.03
N ILE A 61 3.31 4.86 -5.89
CA ILE A 61 2.24 4.31 -6.72
C ILE A 61 2.31 2.79 -6.69
N PHE A 62 1.16 2.14 -6.68
CA PHE A 62 1.04 0.69 -6.84
C PHE A 62 0.67 0.38 -8.29
N VAL A 63 1.31 -0.61 -8.88
CA VAL A 63 1.09 -1.02 -10.28
C VAL A 63 0.79 -2.52 -10.31
N ARG A 64 -0.34 -2.90 -10.89
CA ARG A 64 -0.76 -4.29 -11.04
C ARG A 64 -0.39 -4.78 -12.43
N THR A 65 0.60 -5.64 -12.50
CA THR A 65 1.13 -6.20 -13.75
C THR A 65 2.04 -7.40 -13.44
N THR A 66 2.74 -7.94 -14.44
CA THR A 66 3.82 -8.91 -14.21
C THR A 66 5.15 -8.20 -13.97
N PHE A 67 6.11 -8.86 -13.32
CA PHE A 67 7.45 -8.30 -13.14
C PHE A 67 8.15 -8.06 -14.48
N ASP A 68 7.99 -8.96 -15.44
CA ASP A 68 8.61 -8.83 -16.76
C ASP A 68 8.05 -7.63 -17.53
N SER A 69 6.72 -7.50 -17.60
CA SER A 69 6.08 -6.32 -18.20
C SER A 69 6.51 -5.02 -17.53
N LEU A 70 6.55 -4.98 -16.19
CA LEU A 70 6.97 -3.79 -15.45
C LEU A 70 8.43 -3.43 -15.73
N SER A 71 9.29 -4.44 -15.91
CA SER A 71 10.69 -4.23 -16.25
C SER A 71 10.87 -3.63 -17.64
N ASP A 72 10.00 -3.99 -18.59
CA ASP A 72 10.00 -3.42 -19.93
C ASP A 72 9.40 -2.01 -19.95
N ILE A 73 8.26 -1.80 -19.30
CA ILE A 73 7.64 -0.47 -19.12
C ILE A 73 8.64 0.54 -18.57
N LYS A 74 9.46 0.17 -17.60
CA LYS A 74 10.45 1.08 -16.99
C LYS A 74 11.56 1.52 -17.95
N LYS A 75 11.78 0.85 -19.07
CA LYS A 75 12.74 1.26 -20.12
C LYS A 75 12.19 2.38 -20.99
N GLU A 76 10.87 2.57 -21.00
CA GLU A 76 10.22 3.63 -21.75
C GLU A 76 10.40 4.99 -21.05
N GLY A 77 10.68 6.04 -21.83
CA GLY A 77 11.04 7.37 -21.31
C GLY A 77 10.08 7.93 -20.25
N PRO A 78 8.73 7.89 -20.43
CA PRO A 78 7.78 8.40 -19.44
C PRO A 78 7.83 7.68 -18.11
N PHE A 79 8.18 6.39 -18.08
CA PHE A 79 8.18 5.51 -16.91
C PHE A 79 9.58 5.30 -16.31
N ALA A 80 10.63 5.83 -16.93
CA ALA A 80 12.00 5.80 -16.41
C ALA A 80 12.15 6.28 -14.95
N PRO A 81 11.31 7.17 -14.40
CA PRO A 81 11.37 7.55 -12.98
C PRO A 81 10.95 6.46 -12.00
N LEU A 82 10.27 5.38 -12.41
CA LEU A 82 9.83 4.29 -11.54
C LEU A 82 11.01 3.54 -10.94
N ARG A 83 10.95 3.26 -9.64
CA ARG A 83 11.96 2.49 -8.88
C ARG A 83 11.29 1.41 -8.08
N TYR A 84 11.80 0.18 -8.15
CA TYR A 84 11.36 -0.90 -7.27
C TYR A 84 11.68 -0.57 -5.82
N ILE A 85 10.79 -0.97 -4.93
CA ILE A 85 11.10 -1.11 -3.52
C ILE A 85 11.62 -2.52 -3.36
N MET A 86 12.86 -2.64 -2.83
CA MET A 86 13.51 -3.93 -2.66
C MET A 86 13.36 -4.39 -1.21
N HIS A 87 13.26 -5.70 -1.04
CA HIS A 87 13.27 -6.32 0.28
C HIS A 87 14.23 -7.52 0.31
N PRO A 88 14.85 -7.81 1.47
CA PRO A 88 15.72 -8.96 1.61
C PRO A 88 14.88 -10.24 1.67
N VAL A 89 15.30 -11.27 0.95
CA VAL A 89 14.74 -12.62 1.00
C VAL A 89 15.85 -13.56 1.45
N MET A 90 15.56 -14.35 2.49
CA MET A 90 16.48 -15.36 2.99
C MET A 90 16.13 -16.72 2.40
N GLU A 91 17.07 -17.34 1.72
CA GLU A 91 16.95 -18.70 1.19
C GLU A 91 17.12 -19.75 2.31
N ARG A 92 16.72 -20.98 2.02
CA ARG A 92 16.79 -22.09 2.99
C ARG A 92 18.21 -22.42 3.45
N ASP A 93 19.21 -22.12 2.63
CA ASP A 93 20.64 -22.28 2.93
C ASP A 93 21.26 -21.11 3.72
N GLY A 94 20.42 -20.10 4.05
CA GLY A 94 20.83 -18.91 4.78
C GLY A 94 21.37 -17.77 3.90
N TRP A 95 21.42 -17.96 2.55
CA TRP A 95 21.80 -16.89 1.65
C TRP A 95 20.71 -15.81 1.58
N VAL A 96 21.13 -14.54 1.57
CA VAL A 96 20.22 -13.39 1.51
C VAL A 96 20.43 -12.66 0.19
N HIS A 97 19.37 -12.49 -0.56
CA HIS A 97 19.35 -11.65 -1.76
C HIS A 97 18.22 -10.61 -1.68
N SER A 98 18.20 -9.66 -2.60
CA SER A 98 17.14 -8.65 -2.66
C SER A 98 16.21 -8.92 -3.84
N GLU A 99 14.91 -8.98 -3.56
CA GLU A 99 13.85 -9.07 -4.56
C GLU A 99 13.01 -7.80 -4.60
N ALA A 100 12.34 -7.56 -5.73
CA ALA A 100 11.33 -6.52 -5.81
C ALA A 100 10.14 -6.87 -4.90
N LEU A 101 9.77 -5.93 -4.05
CA LEU A 101 8.61 -6.08 -3.17
C LEU A 101 7.33 -6.21 -4.00
N TYR A 102 6.49 -7.15 -3.65
CA TYR A 102 5.13 -7.25 -4.16
C TYR A 102 4.12 -7.40 -3.03
N VAL A 103 2.88 -7.00 -3.30
CA VAL A 103 1.79 -7.05 -2.33
C VAL A 103 0.80 -8.13 -2.77
N PRO A 104 0.47 -9.10 -1.91
CA PRO A 104 -0.57 -10.08 -2.20
C PRO A 104 -1.91 -9.41 -2.49
N GLU A 105 -2.66 -9.95 -3.46
CA GLU A 105 -3.94 -9.40 -3.91
C GLU A 105 -4.92 -9.16 -2.75
N THR A 106 -5.03 -10.09 -1.83
CA THR A 106 -5.94 -9.96 -0.67
C THR A 106 -5.56 -8.79 0.23
N LEU A 107 -4.27 -8.59 0.48
CA LEU A 107 -3.77 -7.48 1.30
C LEU A 107 -3.97 -6.14 0.58
N MET A 108 -3.70 -6.10 -0.73
CA MET A 108 -3.90 -4.89 -1.52
C MET A 108 -5.38 -4.50 -1.59
N ASN A 109 -6.28 -5.46 -1.74
CA ASN A 109 -7.72 -5.22 -1.73
C ASN A 109 -8.20 -4.66 -0.39
N ASP A 110 -7.72 -5.21 0.74
CA ASP A 110 -8.02 -4.67 2.07
C ASP A 110 -7.47 -3.24 2.21
N PHE A 111 -6.24 -2.99 1.75
CA PHE A 111 -5.62 -1.67 1.78
C PHE A 111 -6.38 -0.64 0.93
N ILE A 112 -6.71 -0.98 -0.32
CA ILE A 112 -7.50 -0.13 -1.22
C ILE A 112 -8.85 0.19 -0.59
N ARG A 113 -9.58 -0.82 -0.09
CA ARG A 113 -10.88 -0.64 0.53
C ARG A 113 -10.85 0.34 1.69
N VAL A 114 -9.85 0.23 2.56
CA VAL A 114 -9.70 1.11 3.71
C VAL A 114 -9.33 2.54 3.28
N THR A 115 -8.42 2.66 2.33
CA THR A 115 -7.88 3.96 1.91
C THR A 115 -8.79 4.70 0.91
N ALA A 116 -9.65 3.99 0.17
CA ALA A 116 -10.65 4.60 -0.72
C ALA A 116 -11.79 5.29 0.05
N GLU A 117 -12.12 4.83 1.24
CA GLU A 117 -13.16 5.43 2.09
C GLU A 117 -12.84 6.87 2.55
N ALA A 118 -11.59 7.32 2.43
CA ALA A 118 -11.12 8.70 2.68
C ALA A 118 -11.79 9.39 3.89
N ASN A 119 -12.02 8.64 4.99
CA ASN A 119 -12.74 9.12 6.14
C ASN A 119 -11.79 9.46 7.31
N GLU A 120 -12.27 10.28 8.25
CA GLU A 120 -11.48 10.74 9.41
C GLU A 120 -11.00 9.62 10.36
N LYS A 121 -11.53 8.41 10.21
CA LYS A 121 -11.14 7.23 11.00
C LYS A 121 -9.89 6.53 10.45
N VAL A 122 -9.43 6.92 9.26
CA VAL A 122 -8.24 6.32 8.63
C VAL A 122 -7.04 7.24 8.83
N ILE A 123 -6.04 6.74 9.51
CA ILE A 123 -4.74 7.42 9.72
C ILE A 123 -3.70 6.70 8.85
N TYR A 124 -2.90 7.47 8.16
CA TYR A 124 -1.78 6.95 7.37
C TYR A 124 -0.47 7.08 8.13
N MET A 125 0.37 6.06 8.00
CA MET A 125 1.70 6.02 8.60
C MET A 125 2.72 5.73 7.52
N ASP A 126 3.68 6.61 7.36
CA ASP A 126 4.85 6.45 6.49
C ASP A 126 6.05 5.83 7.25
N ASN A 127 5.99 5.80 8.58
CA ASN A 127 7.03 5.20 9.42
C ASN A 127 6.65 3.75 9.79
N ILE A 128 7.25 2.84 9.05
CA ILE A 128 6.97 1.40 9.04
C ILE A 128 7.41 0.70 10.32
N GLU A 129 8.34 1.25 11.08
CA GLU A 129 8.83 0.62 12.32
C GLU A 129 7.69 0.34 13.33
N TYR A 130 6.67 1.20 13.37
CA TYR A 130 5.48 0.99 14.20
C TYR A 130 4.51 -0.02 13.60
N ALA A 131 4.45 -0.13 12.26
CA ALA A 131 3.53 -1.04 11.58
C ALA A 131 4.04 -2.49 11.57
N CYS A 132 5.36 -2.69 11.54
CA CYS A 132 5.98 -4.02 11.40
C CYS A 132 6.25 -4.74 12.73
N LYS A 133 6.05 -4.09 13.90
CA LYS A 133 6.14 -4.82 15.18
C LYS A 133 5.04 -5.87 15.27
N PRO A 134 5.34 -7.08 15.76
CA PRO A 134 4.34 -8.13 15.95
C PRO A 134 3.10 -7.58 16.68
N GLY A 135 1.94 -7.82 16.14
CA GLY A 135 0.67 -7.47 16.74
C GLY A 135 -0.31 -8.61 16.49
N GLN A 136 -1.35 -8.71 17.33
CA GLN A 136 -2.35 -9.75 17.20
C GLN A 136 -3.15 -9.54 15.91
N LYS A 137 -3.23 -10.57 15.07
CA LYS A 137 -4.01 -10.56 13.82
C LYS A 137 -5.49 -10.55 14.14
N VAL A 138 -6.24 -9.73 13.44
CA VAL A 138 -7.68 -9.61 13.60
C VAL A 138 -8.39 -9.44 12.26
N GLN A 139 -9.68 -9.75 12.27
CA GLN A 139 -10.61 -9.41 11.21
C GLN A 139 -11.72 -8.55 11.77
N ILE A 140 -12.07 -7.49 11.05
CA ILE A 140 -13.22 -6.63 11.37
C ILE A 140 -14.49 -7.38 10.95
N THR A 141 -15.46 -7.48 11.85
CA THR A 141 -16.68 -8.28 11.63
C THR A 141 -17.88 -7.44 11.21
N GLU A 142 -17.89 -6.14 11.51
CA GLU A 142 -19.04 -5.27 11.28
C GLU A 142 -18.64 -3.88 10.77
N GLY A 143 -19.58 -3.19 10.13
CA GLY A 143 -19.43 -1.82 9.61
C GLY A 143 -18.81 -1.75 8.22
N ALA A 144 -18.41 -0.55 7.80
CA ALA A 144 -17.87 -0.26 6.46
C ALA A 144 -16.64 -1.11 6.10
N PHE A 145 -15.84 -1.49 7.10
CA PHE A 145 -14.62 -2.27 6.94
C PHE A 145 -14.81 -3.76 7.29
N ALA A 146 -16.05 -4.26 7.38
CA ALA A 146 -16.28 -5.68 7.66
C ALA A 146 -15.56 -6.59 6.67
N GLY A 147 -14.86 -7.62 7.16
CA GLY A 147 -14.04 -8.54 6.36
C GLY A 147 -12.56 -8.15 6.27
N VAL A 148 -12.21 -6.87 6.43
CA VAL A 148 -10.81 -6.39 6.40
C VAL A 148 -9.99 -7.07 7.48
N LYS A 149 -8.79 -7.52 7.11
CA LYS A 149 -7.81 -8.14 8.02
C LYS A 149 -6.65 -7.17 8.30
N GLY A 150 -6.16 -7.19 9.52
CA GLY A 150 -5.04 -6.36 9.93
C GLY A 150 -4.45 -6.81 11.26
N VAL A 151 -3.58 -5.98 11.83
CA VAL A 151 -2.97 -6.22 13.15
C VAL A 151 -3.40 -5.14 14.13
N ILE A 152 -3.70 -5.54 15.37
CA ILE A 152 -4.00 -4.56 16.42
C ILE A 152 -2.70 -3.86 16.85
N LYS A 153 -2.76 -2.55 16.89
CA LYS A 153 -1.70 -1.67 17.42
C LYS A 153 -2.31 -0.57 18.28
N ARG A 154 -1.51 -0.06 19.20
CA ARG A 154 -1.87 1.16 19.94
C ARG A 154 -1.11 2.34 19.35
N ILE A 155 -1.83 3.33 18.82
CA ILE A 155 -1.29 4.52 18.17
C ILE A 155 -1.84 5.73 18.92
N GLN A 156 -0.97 6.56 19.48
CA GLN A 156 -1.35 7.74 20.28
C GLN A 156 -2.42 7.44 21.35
N GLY A 157 -2.27 6.31 22.05
CA GLY A 157 -3.21 5.87 23.09
C GLY A 157 -4.45 5.12 22.59
N ASN A 158 -4.79 5.19 21.31
CA ASN A 158 -5.95 4.55 20.72
C ASN A 158 -5.62 3.16 20.18
N VAL A 159 -6.57 2.22 20.32
CA VAL A 159 -6.49 0.90 19.70
C VAL A 159 -6.89 1.05 18.23
N CYS A 160 -6.02 0.62 17.34
CA CYS A 160 -6.22 0.70 15.89
C CYS A 160 -6.05 -0.68 15.25
N VAL A 161 -6.75 -0.91 14.14
CA VAL A 161 -6.45 -2.01 13.23
C VAL A 161 -5.60 -1.46 12.09
N VAL A 162 -4.41 -2.01 11.94
CA VAL A 162 -3.39 -1.54 10.98
C VAL A 162 -3.27 -2.53 9.84
N ILE A 163 -3.32 -2.02 8.62
CA ILE A 163 -3.08 -2.74 7.37
C ILE A 163 -1.73 -2.28 6.84
N PRO A 164 -0.64 -3.01 7.12
CA PRO A 164 0.70 -2.63 6.70
C PRO A 164 1.00 -3.14 5.30
N ILE A 165 1.51 -2.27 4.44
CA ILE A 165 2.23 -2.66 3.23
C ILE A 165 3.73 -2.53 3.57
N GLU A 166 4.40 -3.66 3.65
CA GLU A 166 5.79 -3.76 4.08
C GLU A 166 6.69 -2.72 3.38
N ASN A 167 7.61 -2.11 4.14
CA ASN A 167 8.58 -1.12 3.66
C ASN A 167 7.99 0.05 2.82
N THR A 168 6.68 0.33 2.94
CA THR A 168 6.00 1.28 2.06
C THR A 168 5.11 2.26 2.83
N ILE A 169 3.95 1.79 3.30
CA ILE A 169 2.91 2.58 3.94
C ILE A 169 2.02 1.66 4.78
N ALA A 170 1.43 2.19 5.83
CA ALA A 170 0.35 1.51 6.53
C ALA A 170 -0.88 2.43 6.66
N ALA A 171 -2.05 1.84 6.55
CA ALA A 171 -3.31 2.47 6.91
C ALA A 171 -3.79 1.93 8.26
N ALA A 172 -4.19 2.81 9.17
CA ALA A 172 -4.71 2.45 10.48
C ALA A 172 -6.13 2.93 10.64
N ILE A 173 -7.05 2.04 11.01
CA ILE A 173 -8.44 2.35 11.30
C ILE A 173 -8.58 2.58 12.79
N THR A 174 -9.09 3.74 13.18
CA THR A 174 -9.31 4.14 14.57
C THR A 174 -10.79 4.04 14.96
N GLY A 175 -11.08 4.04 16.29
CA GLY A 175 -12.43 4.12 16.80
C GLY A 175 -13.29 2.86 16.57
N LEU A 176 -12.67 1.72 16.29
CA LEU A 176 -13.37 0.45 16.16
C LEU A 176 -13.70 -0.12 17.54
N PRO A 177 -14.99 -0.47 17.83
CA PRO A 177 -15.35 -1.20 19.03
C PRO A 177 -14.69 -2.57 19.06
N ARG A 178 -14.13 -2.98 20.21
CA ARG A 178 -13.49 -4.30 20.34
C ARG A 178 -14.40 -5.48 20.00
N LYS A 179 -15.70 -5.36 20.26
CA LYS A 179 -16.71 -6.38 19.91
C LYS A 179 -16.84 -6.64 18.41
N HIS A 180 -16.38 -5.69 17.56
CA HIS A 180 -16.35 -5.83 16.09
C HIS A 180 -15.04 -6.45 15.58
N LEU A 181 -14.19 -6.97 16.46
CA LEU A 181 -12.90 -7.57 16.11
C LEU A 181 -12.94 -9.06 16.44
N ARG A 182 -12.73 -9.88 15.43
CA ARG A 182 -12.48 -11.32 15.59
C ARG A 182 -10.98 -11.55 15.56
N TYR A 183 -10.43 -12.13 16.62
CA TYR A 183 -9.05 -12.51 16.69
C TYR A 183 -8.79 -13.72 15.78
N LEU A 184 -7.75 -13.63 14.99
CA LEU A 184 -7.28 -14.70 14.13
C LEU A 184 -6.12 -15.38 14.88
N GLY A 185 -6.14 -16.71 14.98
CA GLY A 185 -5.02 -17.46 15.53
C GLY A 185 -3.74 -17.22 14.70
N ASP A 186 -2.62 -17.50 15.33
CA ASP A 186 -1.30 -17.46 14.68
C ASP A 186 -1.18 -18.51 13.58
#